data_f0f8875a2231bddeaa0d9092e9e3af97
#
_entry.id   f0f8875a2231bddeaa0d9092e9e3af97
#
_cell.length_a   1.000
_cell.length_b   1.000
_cell.length_c   1.000
_cell.angle_alpha   90.00
_cell.angle_beta   90.00
_cell.angle_gamma   90.00
#
_symmetry.space_group_name_H-M   'P 1'
#
loop_
_entity.id
_entity.type
_entity.pdbx_description
1 polymer ?
#
loop_
_entity_poly.entity_id
_entity_poly.type
_entity_poly.pdbx_seq_one_letter_code
_entity_poly.pdbx_strand_id
1 'polypeptide(L)'
;MCKVLGIARSEYYYQRNKKKNRYKEANEKLDKEILKEYENSKGRYGSPKVQKALEKRGIKASQKRVARRMKKMGLKSIIVKKYRPSGSKGKVNDTNKPNLLAQNFKAEGLREKLVSDITYIYTKEKGWTYLAIVMDLYSMSVIGYSYGDTMDAELVIKAIQNARTKGKFKTGAIFHSDLGSQYTSNKVERYLKELDLKHSYSKKGYPYDNASMESFNAILKKEEVNLHEYKTFEEARRVVFEFIESWYNRKRIHSSINYRTPEEIEKQAVWKKNERLLKNKKILKKSVQKLDIDPKSILHLKSF
;
A
#
# COMPACT_ATOMS: atom_id res chain seq x y z
N MET A 1 7.03 27.06 59.94
CA MET A 1 6.42 26.09 58.97
C MET A 1 7.43 25.05 58.50
N CYS A 2 8.54 25.37 57.78
CA CYS A 2 9.49 24.35 57.28
C CYS A 2 10.13 23.49 58.37
N LYS A 3 10.47 24.07 59.57
CA LYS A 3 10.97 23.33 60.72
C LYS A 3 9.96 22.34 61.31
N VAL A 4 8.69 22.70 61.34
CA VAL A 4 7.60 21.86 61.86
C VAL A 4 7.32 20.67 60.92
N LEU A 5 7.50 20.90 59.60
CA LEU A 5 7.25 19.86 58.55
C LEU A 5 8.50 19.04 58.22
N GLY A 6 9.65 19.28 58.91
CA GLY A 6 10.90 18.56 58.65
C GLY A 6 11.45 18.77 57.23
N ILE A 7 11.08 19.85 56.54
CA ILE A 7 11.47 20.11 55.14
C ILE A 7 12.54 21.20 55.11
N ALA A 8 13.62 21.03 54.35
CA ALA A 8 14.62 22.06 54.14
C ALA A 8 13.96 23.31 53.47
N ARG A 9 14.35 24.52 53.96
CA ARG A 9 13.85 25.78 53.35
C ARG A 9 14.14 25.87 51.85
N SER A 10 15.31 25.38 51.42
CA SER A 10 15.67 25.33 50.00
C SER A 10 14.70 24.50 49.18
N GLU A 11 14.27 23.35 49.70
CA GLU A 11 13.30 22.48 49.01
C GLU A 11 11.90 23.14 48.90
N TYR A 12 11.46 23.82 49.99
CA TYR A 12 10.21 24.56 49.97
C TYR A 12 10.20 25.65 48.87
N TYR A 13 11.26 26.46 48.84
CA TYR A 13 11.35 27.53 47.83
C TYR A 13 11.57 26.97 46.42
N TYR A 14 12.30 25.87 46.26
CA TYR A 14 12.46 25.16 45.00
C TYR A 14 11.09 24.69 44.47
N GLN A 15 10.30 24.02 45.30
CA GLN A 15 8.97 23.54 44.88
C GLN A 15 7.98 24.69 44.60
N ARG A 16 8.01 25.74 45.45
CA ARG A 16 7.17 26.94 45.23
C ARG A 16 7.51 27.70 43.98
N ASN A 17 8.78 27.83 43.66
CA ASN A 17 9.28 28.60 42.47
C ASN A 17 9.59 27.70 41.30
N LYS A 18 9.16 26.43 41.33
CA LYS A 18 9.43 25.45 40.29
C LYS A 18 8.80 25.93 38.98
N LYS A 19 9.64 26.55 38.12
CA LYS A 19 9.24 26.92 36.77
C LYS A 19 8.73 25.68 36.07
N LYS A 20 7.60 25.81 35.38
CA LYS A 20 7.07 24.72 34.52
C LYS A 20 8.18 24.18 33.64
N ASN A 21 8.46 22.91 33.76
CA ASN A 21 9.52 22.29 32.98
C ASN A 21 9.08 22.19 31.52
N ARG A 22 9.45 23.17 30.70
CA ARG A 22 9.12 23.24 29.27
C ARG A 22 9.41 21.94 28.52
N TYR A 23 10.46 21.24 28.92
CA TYR A 23 10.80 19.94 28.32
C TYR A 23 9.77 18.86 28.71
N LYS A 24 9.28 18.85 29.95
CA LYS A 24 8.24 17.93 30.40
C LYS A 24 6.92 18.18 29.65
N GLU A 25 6.49 19.42 29.56
CA GLU A 25 5.28 19.80 28.81
C GLU A 25 5.40 19.46 27.32
N ALA A 26 6.57 19.71 26.69
CA ALA A 26 6.82 19.33 25.30
C ALA A 26 6.80 17.82 25.08
N ASN A 27 7.21 17.02 26.08
CA ASN A 27 7.12 15.58 26.02
C ASN A 27 5.69 15.08 26.22
N GLU A 28 4.92 15.67 27.11
CA GLU A 28 3.51 15.31 27.32
C GLU A 28 2.65 15.59 26.08
N LYS A 29 2.90 16.72 25.41
CA LYS A 29 2.29 17.02 24.11
C LYS A 29 2.65 15.98 23.04
N LEU A 30 3.96 15.64 22.96
CA LEU A 30 4.45 14.64 22.03
C LEU A 30 3.87 13.26 22.32
N ASP A 31 3.70 12.87 23.59
CA ASP A 31 3.10 11.59 23.97
C ASP A 31 1.68 11.45 23.49
N LYS A 32 0.87 12.50 23.63
CA LYS A 32 -0.51 12.50 23.11
C LYS A 32 -0.55 12.27 21.60
N GLU A 33 0.35 12.92 20.86
CA GLU A 33 0.41 12.76 19.41
C GLU A 33 0.93 11.39 18.99
N ILE A 34 1.91 10.84 19.70
CA ILE A 34 2.40 9.46 19.50
C ILE A 34 1.29 8.46 19.75
N LEU A 35 0.55 8.59 20.86
CA LEU A 35 -0.57 7.71 21.19
C LEU A 35 -1.63 7.73 20.10
N LYS A 36 -2.01 8.93 19.64
CA LYS A 36 -2.97 9.10 18.55
C LYS A 36 -2.55 8.37 17.27
N GLU A 37 -1.28 8.50 16.84
CA GLU A 37 -0.78 7.79 15.66
C GLU A 37 -0.71 6.28 15.86
N TYR A 38 -0.37 5.83 17.08
CA TYR A 38 -0.34 4.43 17.43
C TYR A 38 -1.75 3.82 17.37
N GLU A 39 -2.75 4.47 17.95
CA GLU A 39 -4.15 4.05 17.91
C GLU A 39 -4.73 4.09 16.49
N ASN A 40 -4.49 5.17 15.73
CA ASN A 40 -4.89 5.28 14.33
C ASN A 40 -4.35 4.13 13.46
N SER A 41 -3.17 3.62 13.79
CA SER A 41 -2.57 2.45 13.13
C SER A 41 -3.05 1.12 13.72
N LYS A 42 -3.95 1.11 14.68
CA LYS A 42 -4.35 -0.09 15.46
C LYS A 42 -3.12 -0.82 16.03
N GLY A 43 -2.13 -0.08 16.55
CA GLY A 43 -0.89 -0.63 17.10
C GLY A 43 0.10 -1.19 16.06
N ARG A 44 -0.17 -1.06 14.77
CA ARG A 44 0.69 -1.62 13.71
C ARG A 44 2.01 -0.86 13.53
N TYR A 45 2.04 0.45 13.83
CA TYR A 45 3.24 1.26 13.65
C TYR A 45 4.21 1.16 14.81
N GLY A 46 5.47 0.90 14.49
CA GLY A 46 6.60 1.11 15.40
C GLY A 46 7.14 2.54 15.25
N SER A 47 8.15 2.88 16.09
CA SER A 47 8.72 4.22 16.15
C SER A 47 9.16 4.84 14.81
N PRO A 48 9.67 4.09 13.80
CA PRO A 48 10.02 4.70 12.52
C PRO A 48 8.81 5.24 11.77
N LYS A 49 7.72 4.45 11.70
CA LYS A 49 6.50 4.88 11.00
C LYS A 49 5.72 5.93 11.79
N VAL A 50 5.66 5.83 13.13
CA VAL A 50 5.07 6.87 13.98
C VAL A 50 5.81 8.19 13.78
N GLN A 51 7.15 8.20 13.76
CA GLN A 51 7.93 9.42 13.51
C GLN A 51 7.60 10.03 12.15
N LYS A 52 7.50 9.20 11.09
CA LYS A 52 7.15 9.69 9.74
C LYS A 52 5.72 10.20 9.65
N ALA A 53 4.78 9.58 10.35
CA ALA A 53 3.39 10.07 10.42
C ALA A 53 3.31 11.43 11.15
N LEU A 54 4.04 11.60 12.25
CA LEU A 54 4.14 12.88 12.96
C LEU A 54 4.78 13.97 12.08
N GLU A 55 5.86 13.64 11.36
CA GLU A 55 6.55 14.55 10.44
C GLU A 55 5.61 15.07 9.33
N LYS A 56 4.77 14.19 8.76
CA LYS A 56 3.74 14.57 7.78
C LYS A 56 2.73 15.60 8.34
N ARG A 57 2.49 15.59 9.64
CA ARG A 57 1.61 16.55 10.34
C ARG A 57 2.36 17.79 10.85
N GLY A 58 3.63 17.96 10.47
CA GLY A 58 4.45 19.11 10.87
C GLY A 58 5.04 18.99 12.29
N ILE A 59 4.89 17.83 12.97
CA ILE A 59 5.41 17.62 14.31
C ILE A 59 6.83 17.08 14.21
N LYS A 60 7.81 17.93 14.52
CA LYS A 60 9.24 17.59 14.46
C LYS A 60 9.67 16.82 15.71
N ALA A 61 10.03 15.55 15.55
CA ALA A 61 10.62 14.72 16.59
C ALA A 61 11.61 13.73 15.96
N SER A 62 12.76 13.50 16.60
CA SER A 62 13.70 12.48 16.13
C SER A 62 13.14 11.08 16.42
N GLN A 63 13.48 10.10 15.57
CA GLN A 63 13.08 8.71 15.76
C GLN A 63 13.53 8.17 17.14
N LYS A 64 14.73 8.52 17.59
CA LYS A 64 15.24 8.13 18.94
C LYS A 64 14.36 8.68 20.05
N ARG A 65 13.87 9.94 19.94
CA ARG A 65 12.95 10.54 20.91
C ARG A 65 11.61 9.82 20.90
N VAL A 66 11.01 9.59 19.72
CA VAL A 66 9.76 8.83 19.57
C VAL A 66 9.90 7.42 20.18
N ALA A 67 10.97 6.69 19.85
CA ALA A 67 11.21 5.35 20.40
C ALA A 67 11.28 5.33 21.94
N ARG A 68 12.00 6.29 22.55
CA ARG A 68 12.08 6.42 24.02
C ARG A 68 10.72 6.74 24.65
N ARG A 69 9.92 7.61 23.99
CA ARG A 69 8.58 7.95 24.50
C ARG A 69 7.62 6.77 24.38
N MET A 70 7.60 6.06 23.26
CA MET A 70 6.83 4.83 23.07
C MET A 70 7.18 3.78 24.13
N LYS A 71 8.49 3.56 24.37
CA LYS A 71 8.95 2.63 25.44
C LYS A 71 8.42 3.05 26.81
N LYS A 72 8.47 4.36 27.15
CA LYS A 72 7.97 4.88 28.44
C LYS A 72 6.46 4.68 28.60
N MET A 73 5.70 4.76 27.52
CA MET A 73 4.24 4.53 27.49
C MET A 73 3.86 3.03 27.35
N GLY A 74 4.83 2.11 27.31
CA GLY A 74 4.57 0.68 27.10
C GLY A 74 4.10 0.32 25.68
N LEU A 75 4.21 1.25 24.72
CA LEU A 75 3.72 1.04 23.35
C LEU A 75 4.73 0.22 22.53
N LYS A 76 4.26 -0.88 21.97
CA LYS A 76 5.02 -1.76 21.06
C LYS A 76 4.19 -2.07 19.83
N SER A 77 4.84 -2.14 18.66
CA SER A 77 4.15 -2.63 17.47
C SER A 77 3.67 -4.06 17.68
N ILE A 78 2.44 -4.35 17.24
CA ILE A 78 1.86 -5.70 17.26
C ILE A 78 2.59 -6.66 16.28
N ILE A 79 3.40 -6.13 15.36
CA ILE A 79 4.17 -6.88 14.37
C ILE A 79 5.43 -7.42 15.02
N VAL A 80 5.36 -8.61 15.62
CA VAL A 80 6.46 -9.17 16.41
C VAL A 80 7.35 -10.17 15.65
N LYS A 81 6.85 -10.85 14.62
CA LYS A 81 7.59 -11.92 13.94
C LYS A 81 8.22 -11.47 12.63
N LYS A 82 9.53 -11.69 12.49
CA LYS A 82 10.20 -11.67 11.19
C LYS A 82 9.70 -12.88 10.38
N TYR A 83 9.03 -12.63 9.27
CA TYR A 83 8.74 -13.67 8.28
C TYR A 83 10.08 -14.12 7.66
N ARG A 84 10.37 -15.42 7.75
CA ARG A 84 11.44 -16.05 6.97
C ARG A 84 10.74 -16.80 5.85
N PRO A 85 10.92 -16.41 4.58
CA PRO A 85 10.41 -17.21 3.47
C PRO A 85 11.05 -18.61 3.54
N SER A 86 10.23 -19.65 3.53
CA SER A 86 10.73 -21.00 3.34
C SER A 86 11.13 -21.11 1.86
N GLY A 87 12.41 -21.14 1.58
CA GLY A 87 12.92 -21.36 0.25
C GLY A 87 12.60 -22.81 -0.20
N SER A 88 11.58 -22.99 -1.00
CA SER A 88 11.42 -24.23 -1.75
C SER A 88 12.34 -24.19 -2.95
N LYS A 89 13.41 -24.97 -2.93
CA LYS A 89 14.21 -25.26 -4.13
C LYS A 89 13.39 -26.19 -5.04
N GLY A 90 12.46 -25.61 -5.81
CA GLY A 90 11.74 -26.34 -6.84
C GLY A 90 12.67 -26.64 -8.01
N LYS A 91 12.63 -27.88 -8.56
CA LYS A 91 13.31 -28.22 -9.81
C LYS A 91 12.87 -27.24 -10.91
N VAL A 92 13.84 -26.67 -11.61
CA VAL A 92 13.62 -25.76 -12.73
C VAL A 92 13.08 -26.58 -13.91
N ASN A 93 11.79 -26.51 -14.19
CA ASN A 93 11.27 -26.90 -15.50
C ASN A 93 11.24 -25.63 -16.34
N ASP A 94 12.03 -25.63 -17.41
CA ASP A 94 12.08 -24.54 -18.37
C ASP A 94 10.73 -24.46 -19.10
N THR A 95 9.88 -23.57 -18.63
CA THR A 95 8.63 -23.26 -19.33
C THR A 95 8.93 -22.10 -20.26
N ASN A 96 8.61 -22.24 -21.55
CA ASN A 96 8.81 -21.23 -22.61
C ASN A 96 7.99 -19.93 -22.41
N LYS A 97 7.60 -19.61 -21.18
CA LYS A 97 6.79 -18.44 -20.85
C LYS A 97 7.66 -17.23 -20.49
N PRO A 98 7.43 -16.07 -21.12
CA PRO A 98 8.32 -14.93 -21.02
C PRO A 98 8.26 -14.25 -19.65
N ASN A 99 9.42 -13.87 -19.10
CA ASN A 99 9.52 -12.94 -17.98
C ASN A 99 9.79 -11.52 -18.51
N LEU A 100 8.73 -10.79 -18.85
CA LEU A 100 8.81 -9.43 -19.40
C LEU A 100 9.11 -8.39 -18.32
N LEU A 101 8.75 -8.66 -17.06
CA LEU A 101 9.01 -7.77 -15.94
C LEU A 101 10.50 -7.73 -15.59
N ALA A 102 11.18 -8.91 -15.63
CA ALA A 102 12.62 -9.07 -15.43
C ALA A 102 13.13 -8.28 -14.20
N GLN A 103 12.41 -8.35 -13.08
CA GLN A 103 12.68 -7.62 -11.81
C GLN A 103 12.69 -6.09 -11.95
N ASN A 104 12.28 -5.54 -13.07
CA ASN A 104 12.13 -4.10 -13.26
C ASN A 104 10.76 -3.63 -12.72
N PHE A 105 10.66 -3.50 -11.39
CA PHE A 105 9.44 -3.07 -10.70
C PHE A 105 9.14 -1.58 -10.83
N LYS A 106 10.04 -0.79 -11.42
CA LYS A 106 9.81 0.64 -11.63
C LYS A 106 8.81 0.84 -12.78
N ALA A 107 7.68 1.46 -12.47
CA ALA A 107 6.70 1.92 -13.44
C ALA A 107 6.76 3.45 -13.57
N GLU A 108 6.47 3.98 -14.75
CA GLU A 108 6.48 5.43 -15.03
C GLU A 108 5.11 6.07 -14.84
N GLY A 109 4.05 5.26 -14.83
CA GLY A 109 2.67 5.74 -14.67
C GLY A 109 1.72 4.68 -14.13
N LEU A 110 0.53 5.14 -13.79
CA LEU A 110 -0.55 4.27 -13.30
C LEU A 110 -0.93 3.24 -14.37
N ARG A 111 -1.20 2.00 -13.92
CA ARG A 111 -1.71 0.91 -14.75
C ARG A 111 -0.79 0.48 -15.90
N GLU A 112 0.51 0.72 -15.75
CA GLU A 112 1.55 0.33 -16.72
C GLU A 112 2.13 -1.05 -16.42
N LYS A 113 2.38 -1.34 -15.15
CA LYS A 113 2.88 -2.62 -14.68
C LYS A 113 2.03 -3.09 -13.51
N LEU A 114 1.43 -4.23 -13.67
CA LEU A 114 0.57 -4.88 -12.69
C LEU A 114 1.22 -6.18 -12.23
N VAL A 115 1.11 -6.47 -10.94
CA VAL A 115 1.54 -7.74 -10.37
C VAL A 115 0.38 -8.41 -9.68
N SER A 116 0.32 -9.74 -9.76
CA SER A 116 -0.77 -10.53 -9.19
C SER A 116 -0.25 -11.76 -8.49
N ASP A 117 -0.93 -12.16 -7.45
CA ASP A 117 -0.63 -13.37 -6.69
C ASP A 117 -1.87 -13.85 -5.93
N ILE A 118 -1.88 -15.11 -5.52
CA ILE A 118 -2.93 -15.69 -4.68
C ILE A 118 -2.34 -16.04 -3.31
N THR A 119 -2.98 -15.54 -2.25
CA THR A 119 -2.61 -15.89 -0.88
C THR A 119 -3.73 -16.67 -0.17
N TYR A 120 -3.35 -17.45 0.83
CA TYR A 120 -4.21 -18.36 1.57
C TYR A 120 -4.62 -17.73 2.90
N ILE A 121 -5.90 -17.88 3.26
CA ILE A 121 -6.47 -17.45 4.55
C ILE A 121 -7.31 -18.60 5.09
N TYR A 122 -7.05 -19.00 6.33
CA TYR A 122 -7.78 -20.08 6.96
C TYR A 122 -9.01 -19.54 7.69
N THR A 123 -10.15 -20.24 7.52
CA THR A 123 -11.39 -20.01 8.26
C THR A 123 -11.84 -21.30 8.92
N LYS A 124 -12.49 -21.23 10.09
CA LYS A 124 -12.98 -22.44 10.78
C LYS A 124 -14.11 -23.14 10.00
N GLU A 125 -14.92 -22.36 9.30
CA GLU A 125 -16.07 -22.84 8.54
C GLU A 125 -15.68 -23.59 7.25
N LYS A 126 -14.80 -22.99 6.44
CA LYS A 126 -14.45 -23.47 5.10
C LYS A 126 -13.04 -24.08 4.98
N GLY A 127 -12.24 -24.02 6.05
CA GLY A 127 -10.83 -24.35 5.96
C GLY A 127 -10.04 -23.30 5.17
N TRP A 128 -9.21 -23.74 4.23
CA TRP A 128 -8.42 -22.83 3.40
C TRP A 128 -9.28 -22.10 2.38
N THR A 129 -9.16 -20.79 2.37
CA THR A 129 -9.77 -19.87 1.43
C THR A 129 -8.70 -19.05 0.73
N TYR A 130 -9.02 -18.41 -0.38
CA TYR A 130 -8.07 -17.86 -1.33
C TYR A 130 -8.37 -16.42 -1.63
N LEU A 131 -7.34 -15.60 -1.67
CA LEU A 131 -7.42 -14.19 -2.04
C LEU A 131 -6.52 -13.95 -3.24
N ALA A 132 -7.11 -13.74 -4.43
CA ALA A 132 -6.40 -13.25 -5.60
C ALA A 132 -6.32 -11.73 -5.55
N ILE A 133 -5.16 -11.18 -5.88
CA ILE A 133 -4.84 -9.75 -5.73
C ILE A 133 -4.20 -9.23 -7.01
N VAL A 134 -4.56 -8.01 -7.40
CA VAL A 134 -3.90 -7.25 -8.46
C VAL A 134 -3.40 -5.94 -7.90
N MET A 135 -2.11 -5.68 -8.00
CA MET A 135 -1.45 -4.48 -7.49
C MET A 135 -0.82 -3.69 -8.64
N ASP A 136 -0.96 -2.37 -8.58
CA ASP A 136 -0.28 -1.43 -9.46
C ASP A 136 1.10 -1.08 -8.89
N LEU A 137 2.17 -1.34 -9.64
CA LEU A 137 3.53 -1.09 -9.21
C LEU A 137 3.90 0.40 -9.10
N TYR A 138 3.21 1.28 -9.82
CA TYR A 138 3.48 2.72 -9.73
C TYR A 138 3.04 3.32 -8.39
N SER A 139 1.83 2.97 -7.97
CA SER A 139 1.23 3.50 -6.73
C SER A 139 1.42 2.57 -5.54
N MET A 140 1.80 1.32 -5.76
CA MET A 140 1.75 0.23 -4.77
C MET A 140 0.34 -0.02 -4.24
N SER A 141 -0.69 0.39 -4.98
CA SER A 141 -2.10 0.22 -4.63
C SER A 141 -2.59 -1.17 -5.00
N VAL A 142 -3.32 -1.81 -4.11
CA VAL A 142 -4.16 -2.95 -4.47
C VAL A 142 -5.38 -2.42 -5.19
N ILE A 143 -5.41 -2.62 -6.50
CA ILE A 143 -6.44 -2.06 -7.38
C ILE A 143 -7.59 -3.02 -7.66
N GLY A 144 -7.37 -4.32 -7.46
CA GLY A 144 -8.39 -5.34 -7.59
C GLY A 144 -8.06 -6.56 -6.76
N TYR A 145 -9.09 -7.22 -6.29
CA TYR A 145 -8.96 -8.48 -5.55
C TYR A 145 -10.26 -9.26 -5.60
N SER A 146 -10.16 -10.57 -5.39
CA SER A 146 -11.30 -11.47 -5.26
C SER A 146 -11.02 -12.47 -4.15
N TYR A 147 -12.01 -12.74 -3.30
CA TYR A 147 -11.92 -13.70 -2.21
C TYR A 147 -12.89 -14.85 -2.47
N GLY A 148 -12.41 -16.07 -2.41
CA GLY A 148 -13.17 -17.29 -2.72
C GLY A 148 -12.74 -18.50 -1.89
N ASP A 149 -13.55 -19.54 -1.93
CA ASP A 149 -13.29 -20.84 -1.32
C ASP A 149 -12.63 -21.84 -2.27
N THR A 150 -12.50 -21.48 -3.55
CA THR A 150 -11.79 -22.25 -4.58
C THR A 150 -10.64 -21.43 -5.18
N MET A 151 -9.55 -22.12 -5.51
CA MET A 151 -8.38 -21.53 -6.15
C MET A 151 -8.39 -21.87 -7.64
N ASP A 152 -9.18 -21.16 -8.41
CA ASP A 152 -9.40 -21.38 -9.84
C ASP A 152 -9.09 -20.15 -10.70
N ALA A 153 -9.22 -20.30 -12.03
CA ALA A 153 -9.01 -19.20 -12.97
C ALA A 153 -10.06 -18.10 -12.81
N GLU A 154 -11.27 -18.44 -12.37
CA GLU A 154 -12.38 -17.49 -12.19
C GLU A 154 -12.08 -16.50 -11.06
N LEU A 155 -11.45 -16.97 -10.00
CA LEU A 155 -10.99 -16.12 -8.88
C LEU A 155 -10.03 -15.03 -9.39
N VAL A 156 -9.09 -15.40 -10.27
CA VAL A 156 -8.13 -14.45 -10.89
C VAL A 156 -8.84 -13.47 -11.81
N ILE A 157 -9.74 -13.97 -12.68
CA ILE A 157 -10.51 -13.14 -13.61
C ILE A 157 -11.32 -12.09 -12.85
N LYS A 158 -12.02 -12.48 -11.78
CA LYS A 158 -12.76 -11.54 -10.92
C LYS A 158 -11.86 -10.47 -10.29
N ALA A 159 -10.66 -10.83 -9.85
CA ALA A 159 -9.71 -9.86 -9.33
C ALA A 159 -9.28 -8.85 -10.40
N ILE A 160 -9.05 -9.29 -11.66
CA ILE A 160 -8.71 -8.42 -12.78
C ILE A 160 -9.90 -7.53 -13.18
N GLN A 161 -11.12 -8.08 -13.21
CA GLN A 161 -12.35 -7.31 -13.45
C GLN A 161 -12.51 -6.19 -12.42
N ASN A 162 -12.34 -6.50 -11.13
CA ASN A 162 -12.39 -5.52 -10.07
C ASN A 162 -11.28 -4.46 -10.21
N ALA A 163 -10.07 -4.86 -10.64
CA ALA A 163 -9.00 -3.92 -10.92
C ALA A 163 -9.37 -2.92 -12.04
N ARG A 164 -10.08 -3.38 -13.06
CA ARG A 164 -10.54 -2.56 -14.20
C ARG A 164 -11.54 -1.49 -13.75
N THR A 165 -12.34 -1.72 -12.73
CA THR A 165 -13.27 -0.71 -12.20
C THR A 165 -12.55 0.51 -11.60
N LYS A 166 -11.31 0.32 -11.09
CA LYS A 166 -10.48 1.41 -10.56
C LYS A 166 -9.77 2.23 -11.66
N GLY A 167 -9.96 1.90 -12.93
CA GLY A 167 -9.43 2.63 -14.07
C GLY A 167 -8.95 1.72 -15.21
N LYS A 168 -8.87 2.30 -16.41
CA LYS A 168 -8.38 1.57 -17.60
C LYS A 168 -6.90 1.25 -17.47
N PHE A 169 -6.51 0.06 -17.87
CA PHE A 169 -5.11 -0.32 -18.02
C PHE A 169 -4.47 0.44 -19.19
N LYS A 170 -3.18 0.71 -19.11
CA LYS A 170 -2.42 1.28 -20.21
C LYS A 170 -2.31 0.23 -21.33
N THR A 171 -2.49 0.64 -22.57
CA THR A 171 -2.32 -0.23 -23.75
C THR A 171 -0.96 -0.92 -23.71
N GLY A 172 -0.94 -2.25 -23.84
CA GLY A 172 0.29 -3.05 -23.75
C GLY A 172 0.92 -3.10 -22.36
N ALA A 173 0.16 -2.80 -21.30
CA ALA A 173 0.65 -2.92 -19.92
C ALA A 173 1.08 -4.35 -19.59
N ILE A 174 2.06 -4.49 -18.70
CA ILE A 174 2.52 -5.79 -18.24
C ILE A 174 1.65 -6.26 -17.08
N PHE A 175 1.13 -7.47 -17.19
CA PHE A 175 0.50 -8.21 -16.08
C PHE A 175 1.42 -9.36 -15.69
N HIS A 176 2.04 -9.30 -14.51
CA HIS A 176 3.00 -10.26 -14.04
C HIS A 176 2.43 -11.15 -12.94
N SER A 177 2.62 -12.46 -13.05
CA SER A 177 2.20 -13.45 -12.07
C SER A 177 3.23 -14.56 -11.90
N ASP A 178 2.98 -15.46 -10.96
CA ASP A 178 3.69 -16.73 -10.91
C ASP A 178 3.23 -17.68 -12.04
N LEU A 179 3.81 -18.91 -12.10
CA LEU A 179 3.46 -19.98 -13.02
C LEU A 179 2.33 -20.89 -12.48
N GLY A 180 1.53 -20.42 -11.55
CA GLY A 180 0.38 -21.18 -11.04
C GLY A 180 -0.59 -21.59 -12.15
N SER A 181 -1.19 -22.78 -12.03
CA SER A 181 -2.13 -23.31 -13.02
C SER A 181 -3.33 -22.38 -13.29
N GLN A 182 -3.72 -21.59 -12.30
CA GLN A 182 -4.76 -20.57 -12.40
C GLN A 182 -4.40 -19.50 -13.42
N TYR A 183 -3.17 -18.97 -13.32
CA TYR A 183 -2.65 -17.92 -14.20
C TYR A 183 -2.31 -18.43 -15.60
N THR A 184 -1.83 -19.69 -15.70
CA THR A 184 -1.48 -20.30 -16.99
C THR A 184 -2.65 -20.89 -17.76
N SER A 185 -3.86 -20.79 -17.20
CA SER A 185 -5.09 -21.30 -17.82
C SER A 185 -5.45 -20.52 -19.10
N ASN A 186 -5.99 -21.23 -20.09
CA ASN A 186 -6.47 -20.60 -21.35
C ASN A 186 -7.52 -19.50 -21.11
N LYS A 187 -8.32 -19.60 -20.03
CA LYS A 187 -9.31 -18.58 -19.68
C LYS A 187 -8.65 -17.26 -19.31
N VAL A 188 -7.64 -17.28 -18.42
CA VAL A 188 -6.92 -16.08 -17.98
C VAL A 188 -6.10 -15.50 -19.14
N GLU A 189 -5.39 -16.33 -19.91
CA GLU A 189 -4.61 -15.89 -21.07
C GLU A 189 -5.50 -15.15 -22.10
N ARG A 190 -6.66 -15.73 -22.43
CA ARG A 190 -7.63 -15.11 -23.34
C ARG A 190 -8.11 -13.77 -22.79
N TYR A 191 -8.49 -13.73 -21.52
CA TYR A 191 -9.00 -12.52 -20.89
C TYR A 191 -7.96 -11.40 -20.83
N LEU A 192 -6.70 -11.70 -20.52
CA LEU A 192 -5.60 -10.73 -20.56
C LEU A 192 -5.37 -10.19 -21.98
N LYS A 193 -5.47 -11.05 -23.00
CA LYS A 193 -5.35 -10.66 -24.40
C LYS A 193 -6.48 -9.72 -24.84
N GLU A 194 -7.72 -9.98 -24.42
CA GLU A 194 -8.89 -9.11 -24.67
C GLU A 194 -8.70 -7.72 -24.03
N LEU A 195 -7.95 -7.63 -22.95
CA LEU A 195 -7.62 -6.38 -22.27
C LEU A 195 -6.35 -5.70 -22.80
N ASP A 196 -5.71 -6.25 -23.83
CA ASP A 196 -4.43 -5.79 -24.39
C ASP A 196 -3.31 -5.75 -23.32
N LEU A 197 -3.30 -6.75 -22.43
CA LEU A 197 -2.28 -6.91 -21.41
C LEU A 197 -1.24 -7.96 -21.85
N LYS A 198 0.04 -7.63 -21.67
CA LYS A 198 1.16 -8.55 -21.92
C LYS A 198 1.39 -9.40 -20.68
N HIS A 199 1.12 -10.71 -20.76
CA HIS A 199 1.35 -11.60 -19.64
C HIS A 199 2.85 -11.89 -19.48
N SER A 200 3.33 -11.70 -18.26
CA SER A 200 4.70 -11.92 -17.83
C SER A 200 4.69 -12.90 -16.66
N TYR A 201 5.67 -13.81 -16.63
CA TYR A 201 5.71 -14.85 -15.61
C TYR A 201 7.00 -14.82 -14.81
N SER A 202 6.90 -15.04 -13.50
CA SER A 202 8.05 -15.29 -12.64
C SER A 202 8.77 -16.57 -13.07
N LYS A 203 10.09 -16.58 -13.06
CA LYS A 203 10.86 -17.80 -13.24
C LYS A 203 10.65 -18.73 -12.03
N LYS A 204 10.48 -20.02 -12.29
CA LYS A 204 10.33 -21.02 -11.23
C LYS A 204 11.58 -21.04 -10.33
N GLY A 205 11.36 -20.92 -9.01
CA GLY A 205 12.47 -20.91 -8.04
C GLY A 205 13.15 -19.54 -7.85
N TYR A 206 12.67 -18.47 -8.48
CA TYR A 206 13.16 -17.10 -8.31
C TYR A 206 12.13 -16.23 -7.57
N PRO A 207 12.12 -16.23 -6.23
CA PRO A 207 11.14 -15.48 -5.45
C PRO A 207 11.23 -13.97 -5.71
N TYR A 208 12.41 -13.45 -6.00
CA TYR A 208 12.60 -12.02 -6.28
C TYR A 208 11.84 -11.51 -7.51
N ASP A 209 11.36 -12.39 -8.39
CA ASP A 209 10.61 -11.99 -9.58
C ASP A 209 9.21 -11.43 -9.23
N ASN A 210 8.65 -11.78 -8.06
CA ASN A 210 7.38 -11.24 -7.56
C ASN A 210 7.50 -10.58 -6.16
N ALA A 211 8.65 -9.96 -5.90
CA ALA A 211 8.98 -9.40 -4.58
C ALA A 211 7.94 -8.39 -4.05
N SER A 212 7.27 -7.64 -4.93
CA SER A 212 6.22 -6.68 -4.52
C SER A 212 5.00 -7.38 -3.92
N MET A 213 4.56 -8.49 -4.52
CA MET A 213 3.45 -9.29 -4.00
C MET A 213 3.84 -10.06 -2.76
N GLU A 214 5.06 -10.62 -2.70
CA GLU A 214 5.57 -11.26 -1.47
C GLU A 214 5.59 -10.26 -0.30
N SER A 215 6.03 -9.02 -0.56
CA SER A 215 6.02 -7.95 0.44
C SER A 215 4.59 -7.62 0.90
N PHE A 216 3.64 -7.50 -0.03
CA PHE A 216 2.24 -7.27 0.31
C PHE A 216 1.65 -8.42 1.13
N ASN A 217 1.83 -9.66 0.69
CA ASN A 217 1.34 -10.84 1.39
C ASN A 217 1.92 -10.95 2.81
N ALA A 218 3.22 -10.64 2.97
CA ALA A 218 3.84 -10.59 4.28
C ALA A 218 3.23 -9.48 5.17
N ILE A 219 2.89 -8.33 4.60
CA ILE A 219 2.22 -7.25 5.32
C ILE A 219 0.81 -7.67 5.74
N LEU A 220 -0.01 -8.18 4.81
CA LEU A 220 -1.35 -8.66 5.09
C LEU A 220 -1.36 -9.72 6.21
N LYS A 221 -0.48 -10.72 6.09
CA LYS A 221 -0.39 -11.79 7.10
C LYS A 221 0.06 -11.27 8.47
N LYS A 222 1.07 -10.40 8.52
CA LYS A 222 1.61 -9.88 9.79
C LYS A 222 0.74 -8.83 10.46
N GLU A 223 0.09 -7.98 9.66
CA GLU A 223 -0.67 -6.85 10.17
C GLU A 223 -2.15 -7.18 10.40
N GLU A 224 -2.63 -8.34 9.86
CA GLU A 224 -4.03 -8.74 9.97
C GLU A 224 -4.23 -10.24 10.15
N VAL A 225 -3.95 -11.07 9.13
CA VAL A 225 -4.41 -12.47 9.08
C VAL A 225 -3.90 -13.32 10.24
N ASN A 226 -2.61 -13.18 10.61
CA ASN A 226 -2.01 -13.98 11.69
C ASN A 226 -2.35 -13.45 13.11
N LEU A 227 -3.09 -12.37 13.21
CA LEU A 227 -3.51 -11.79 14.49
C LEU A 227 -4.92 -12.23 14.89
N HIS A 228 -5.66 -12.82 13.97
CA HIS A 228 -7.07 -13.18 14.14
C HIS A 228 -7.33 -14.63 13.71
N GLU A 229 -8.31 -15.23 14.36
CA GLU A 229 -8.93 -16.47 13.92
C GLU A 229 -10.31 -16.16 13.34
N TYR A 230 -10.49 -16.43 12.06
CA TYR A 230 -11.78 -16.20 11.40
C TYR A 230 -12.70 -17.39 11.58
N LYS A 231 -13.89 -17.14 12.11
CA LYS A 231 -14.92 -18.18 12.32
C LYS A 231 -15.59 -18.54 11.00
N THR A 232 -15.99 -17.54 10.22
CA THR A 232 -16.74 -17.71 8.97
C THR A 232 -16.00 -17.12 7.77
N PHE A 233 -16.40 -17.59 6.58
CA PHE A 233 -15.93 -17.07 5.31
C PHE A 233 -16.24 -15.56 5.16
N GLU A 234 -17.45 -15.14 5.52
CA GLU A 234 -17.88 -13.75 5.40
C GLU A 234 -17.15 -12.82 6.39
N GLU A 235 -16.82 -13.31 7.57
CA GLU A 235 -15.98 -12.55 8.52
C GLU A 235 -14.60 -12.27 7.92
N ALA A 236 -13.92 -13.28 7.40
CA ALA A 236 -12.62 -13.14 6.76
C ALA A 236 -12.70 -12.21 5.54
N ARG A 237 -13.73 -12.37 4.70
CA ARG A 237 -13.97 -11.52 3.53
C ARG A 237 -14.10 -10.05 3.91
N ARG A 238 -14.92 -9.74 4.92
CA ARG A 238 -15.12 -8.37 5.40
C ARG A 238 -13.84 -7.76 5.96
N VAL A 239 -13.10 -8.50 6.78
CA VAL A 239 -11.87 -8.03 7.40
C VAL A 239 -10.77 -7.77 6.36
N VAL A 240 -10.64 -8.67 5.38
CA VAL A 240 -9.70 -8.49 4.26
C VAL A 240 -10.07 -7.25 3.42
N PHE A 241 -11.37 -7.07 3.14
CA PHE A 241 -11.86 -5.86 2.45
C PHE A 241 -11.49 -4.59 3.23
N GLU A 242 -11.77 -4.54 4.53
CA GLU A 242 -11.43 -3.39 5.39
C GLU A 242 -9.93 -3.15 5.41
N PHE A 243 -9.13 -4.24 5.51
CA PHE A 243 -7.68 -4.12 5.49
C PHE A 243 -7.16 -3.51 4.19
N ILE A 244 -7.63 -3.96 3.04
CA ILE A 244 -7.16 -3.48 1.74
C ILE A 244 -7.62 -2.04 1.49
N GLU A 245 -8.94 -1.80 1.59
CA GLU A 245 -9.51 -0.52 1.17
C GLU A 245 -9.28 0.59 2.19
N SER A 246 -9.46 0.31 3.48
CA SER A 246 -9.40 1.35 4.51
C SER A 246 -8.00 1.52 5.09
N TRP A 247 -7.26 0.43 5.29
CA TRP A 247 -5.94 0.49 5.90
C TRP A 247 -4.83 0.57 4.86
N TYR A 248 -4.64 -0.47 4.04
CA TYR A 248 -3.49 -0.59 3.15
C TYR A 248 -3.43 0.54 2.10
N ASN A 249 -4.51 0.76 1.38
CA ASN A 249 -4.53 1.76 0.31
C ASN A 249 -4.58 3.20 0.82
N ARG A 250 -5.34 3.48 1.91
CA ARG A 250 -5.64 4.86 2.33
C ARG A 250 -4.83 5.37 3.51
N LYS A 251 -4.49 4.52 4.47
CA LYS A 251 -3.86 4.97 5.73
C LYS A 251 -2.42 4.52 5.88
N ARG A 252 -2.09 3.33 5.35
CA ARG A 252 -0.77 2.75 5.54
C ARG A 252 0.29 3.49 4.73
N ILE A 253 1.31 4.03 5.42
CA ILE A 253 2.47 4.65 4.77
C ILE A 253 3.49 3.60 4.35
N HIS A 254 4.09 3.77 3.17
CA HIS A 254 5.04 2.84 2.58
C HIS A 254 6.39 3.52 2.33
N SER A 255 7.48 2.91 2.80
CA SER A 255 8.83 3.44 2.61
C SER A 255 9.23 3.50 1.12
N SER A 256 8.80 2.52 0.32
CA SER A 256 9.08 2.45 -1.12
C SER A 256 8.50 3.62 -1.94
N ILE A 257 7.48 4.28 -1.42
CA ILE A 257 6.84 5.46 -2.02
C ILE A 257 6.98 6.71 -1.13
N ASN A 258 8.14 6.86 -0.48
CA ASN A 258 8.48 8.00 0.36
C ASN A 258 7.50 8.25 1.50
N TYR A 259 7.11 7.18 2.19
CA TYR A 259 6.16 7.21 3.32
C TYR A 259 4.82 7.88 3.00
N ARG A 260 4.40 7.83 1.73
CA ARG A 260 3.04 8.15 1.32
C ARG A 260 2.15 6.92 1.35
N THR A 261 0.84 7.14 1.24
CA THR A 261 -0.11 6.05 1.02
C THR A 261 -0.27 5.80 -0.48
N PRO A 262 -0.68 4.59 -0.90
CA PRO A 262 -0.99 4.30 -2.29
C PRO A 262 -1.99 5.28 -2.89
N GLU A 263 -3.06 5.62 -2.17
CA GLU A 263 -4.08 6.57 -2.61
C GLU A 263 -3.52 7.98 -2.85
N GLU A 264 -2.60 8.46 -2.01
CA GLU A 264 -1.93 9.75 -2.21
C GLU A 264 -1.13 9.78 -3.51
N ILE A 265 -0.48 8.67 -3.88
CA ILE A 265 0.25 8.56 -5.15
C ILE A 265 -0.72 8.56 -6.33
N GLU A 266 -1.83 7.82 -6.26
CA GLU A 266 -2.84 7.81 -7.32
C GLU A 266 -3.44 9.19 -7.54
N LYS A 267 -3.87 9.88 -6.47
CA LYS A 267 -4.41 11.24 -6.55
C LYS A 267 -3.41 12.22 -7.18
N GLN A 268 -2.13 12.13 -6.79
CA GLN A 268 -1.08 12.97 -7.37
C GLN A 268 -0.85 12.69 -8.85
N ALA A 269 -0.88 11.42 -9.28
CA ALA A 269 -0.70 11.06 -10.68
C ALA A 269 -1.86 11.56 -11.55
N VAL A 270 -3.09 11.41 -11.08
CA VAL A 270 -4.29 11.94 -11.76
C VAL A 270 -4.24 13.45 -11.84
N TRP A 271 -3.89 14.15 -10.78
CA TRP A 271 -3.74 15.61 -10.77
C TRP A 271 -2.71 16.09 -11.79
N LYS A 272 -1.51 15.48 -11.82
CA LYS A 272 -0.46 15.81 -12.80
C LYS A 272 -0.92 15.57 -14.24
N LYS A 273 -1.65 14.48 -14.50
CA LYS A 273 -2.20 14.21 -15.83
C LYS A 273 -3.18 15.30 -16.26
N ASN A 274 -4.08 15.73 -15.38
CA ASN A 274 -5.06 16.77 -15.66
C ASN A 274 -4.38 18.14 -15.89
N GLU A 275 -3.37 18.46 -15.10
CA GLU A 275 -2.59 19.70 -15.28
C GLU A 275 -1.90 19.73 -16.66
N ARG A 276 -1.28 18.63 -17.08
CA ARG A 276 -0.66 18.51 -18.41
C ARG A 276 -1.69 18.67 -19.53
N LEU A 277 -2.87 18.07 -19.40
CA LEU A 277 -3.95 18.20 -20.37
C LEU A 277 -4.44 19.65 -20.48
N LEU A 278 -4.56 20.36 -19.36
CA LEU A 278 -4.94 21.78 -19.34
C LEU A 278 -3.88 22.67 -19.98
N LYS A 279 -2.59 22.42 -19.69
CA LYS A 279 -1.48 23.16 -20.34
C LYS A 279 -1.49 22.93 -21.86
N ASN A 280 -1.64 21.71 -22.30
CA ASN A 280 -1.71 21.37 -23.74
C ASN A 280 -2.91 22.03 -24.43
N LYS A 281 -4.10 22.04 -23.81
CA LYS A 281 -5.28 22.75 -24.35
C LYS A 281 -5.04 24.27 -24.45
N LYS A 282 -4.36 24.89 -23.48
CA LYS A 282 -4.01 26.32 -23.53
C LYS A 282 -3.00 26.62 -24.65
N ILE A 283 -2.01 25.73 -24.86
CA ILE A 283 -1.03 25.86 -25.96
C ILE A 283 -1.74 25.74 -27.30
N LEU A 284 -2.59 24.71 -27.48
CA LEU A 284 -3.37 24.51 -28.72
C LEU A 284 -4.27 25.72 -29.02
N LYS A 285 -4.99 26.29 -28.02
CA LYS A 285 -5.80 27.49 -28.24
C LYS A 285 -4.96 28.70 -28.69
N LYS A 286 -3.78 28.91 -28.09
CA LYS A 286 -2.87 29.97 -28.50
C LYS A 286 -2.32 29.77 -29.92
N SER A 287 -2.04 28.51 -30.32
CA SER A 287 -1.55 28.20 -31.66
C SER A 287 -2.64 28.40 -32.71
N VAL A 288 -3.89 28.00 -32.42
CA VAL A 288 -5.04 28.24 -33.31
C VAL A 288 -5.32 29.75 -33.48
N GLN A 289 -5.25 30.54 -32.41
CA GLN A 289 -5.39 32.00 -32.48
C GLN A 289 -4.29 32.68 -33.29
N LYS A 290 -3.06 32.13 -33.33
CA LYS A 290 -1.95 32.65 -34.13
C LYS A 290 -2.04 32.34 -35.60
N LEU A 291 -2.81 31.30 -35.99
CA LEU A 291 -2.93 30.86 -37.40
C LEU A 291 -4.12 31.44 -38.11
N ASP A 292 -4.89 32.37 -37.51
CA ASP A 292 -6.09 33.02 -38.04
C ASP A 292 -7.12 32.00 -38.68
N ILE A 293 -7.11 30.76 -38.17
CA ILE A 293 -8.01 29.71 -38.65
C ILE A 293 -9.32 29.82 -37.87
N ASP A 294 -10.42 30.00 -38.58
CA ASP A 294 -11.77 29.99 -38.02
C ASP A 294 -11.99 28.69 -37.17
N PRO A 295 -12.34 28.81 -35.87
CA PRO A 295 -12.57 27.68 -34.99
C PRO A 295 -13.63 26.68 -35.46
N LYS A 296 -14.51 27.07 -36.39
CA LYS A 296 -15.55 26.22 -36.96
C LYS A 296 -15.02 25.22 -37.99
N SER A 297 -13.89 25.50 -38.65
CA SER A 297 -13.30 24.60 -39.64
C SER A 297 -12.60 23.37 -39.04
N ILE A 298 -12.30 23.37 -37.74
CA ILE A 298 -11.65 22.25 -37.06
C ILE A 298 -12.65 21.15 -36.60
N LEU A 299 -13.93 21.46 -36.52
CA LEU A 299 -14.97 20.50 -36.12
C LEU A 299 -15.26 19.44 -37.17
N HIS A 300 -14.96 19.70 -38.46
CA HIS A 300 -15.18 18.76 -39.57
C HIS A 300 -14.06 17.72 -39.76
N LEU A 301 -12.92 17.86 -39.10
CA LEU A 301 -11.78 16.92 -39.22
C LEU A 301 -11.78 15.79 -38.14
N LYS A 302 -12.84 15.71 -37.33
CA LYS A 302 -12.98 14.63 -36.29
C LYS A 302 -13.98 13.53 -36.69
N SER A 303 -14.44 13.48 -37.93
CA SER A 303 -15.36 12.46 -38.44
C SER A 303 -14.76 11.58 -39.55
N PHE A 304 -13.45 11.31 -39.48
CA PHE A 304 -12.78 10.25 -40.24
C PHE A 304 -11.94 9.37 -39.33
#